data_90cfaa10f4ebad5cd44c4ac436cea9e0
#
_entry.id   90cfaa10f4ebad5cd44c4ac436cea9e0
#
_cell.length_a   1.000
_cell.length_b   1.000
_cell.length_c   1.000
_cell.angle_alpha   90.00
_cell.angle_beta   90.00
_cell.angle_gamma   90.00
#
_symmetry.space_group_name_H-M   'P 1'
#
loop_
_entity.id
_entity.type
_entity.pdbx_description
1 polymer ?
#
loop_
_entity_poly.entity_id
_entity_poly.type
_entity_poly.pdbx_seq_one_letter_code
_entity_poly.pdbx_strand_id
1 'polypeptide(L)'
;MLTGCGSSAISYFPYGDEGTGGRAYEKVTSASDISLMSDGICVLSDKNVNKLTDKPSFNAKSVIVANEESAIYAKNCFKKMYPASLTKMMTAYVVFTKESDLDRVVKINGEAIKITEPYAKKMRLMDGDQLTIRQLLNAALVTSANDAAKALAVAVSGSEEKFVLLMNEEAKKIGATHSRFVNSTGLHDNAHYTTLYDQYLIFHKLLEIPEFVKIINQGSYTVEYKNALGNKVTTKVTSTNQYLAGLLRVPDGYTVIGGKTGTTDEAGSCILMSFKSSADKNYIVGILKASDSLNLYAQLGTVFENLPQNASN
;
A
#
# COMPACT_ATOMS: atom_id res chain seq x y z
N MET A 1 19.74 -49.09 17.25
CA MET A 1 20.47 -47.96 16.68
C MET A 1 19.45 -47.00 16.14
N LEU A 2 19.17 -45.94 16.87
CA LEU A 2 18.25 -44.87 16.46
C LEU A 2 19.04 -43.58 16.56
N THR A 3 19.32 -42.98 15.40
CA THR A 3 19.94 -41.68 15.29
C THR A 3 18.85 -40.59 15.33
N GLY A 4 18.84 -39.82 16.42
CA GLY A 4 17.98 -38.65 16.55
C GLY A 4 18.58 -37.47 15.84
N CYS A 5 17.81 -36.82 14.96
CA CYS A 5 18.07 -35.46 14.48
C CYS A 5 17.75 -34.45 15.57
N GLY A 6 18.78 -33.77 16.08
CA GLY A 6 18.62 -32.68 17.02
C GLY A 6 18.23 -31.39 16.27
N SER A 7 17.08 -30.84 16.57
CA SER A 7 16.74 -29.48 16.22
C SER A 7 17.49 -28.51 17.13
N SER A 8 18.42 -27.72 16.57
CA SER A 8 19.09 -26.64 17.29
C SER A 8 18.11 -25.48 17.47
N ALA A 9 17.65 -25.28 18.70
CA ALA A 9 16.92 -24.10 19.10
C ALA A 9 17.86 -22.88 19.08
N ILE A 10 17.54 -21.88 18.28
CA ILE A 10 18.21 -20.58 18.31
C ILE A 10 17.65 -19.81 19.51
N SER A 11 18.46 -19.66 20.56
CA SER A 11 18.10 -18.80 21.69
C SER A 11 18.48 -17.35 21.39
N TYR A 12 17.50 -16.48 21.33
CA TYR A 12 17.69 -15.03 21.22
C TYR A 12 17.84 -14.46 22.63
N PHE A 13 18.97 -13.87 22.95
CA PHE A 13 19.18 -13.10 24.18
C PHE A 13 18.96 -11.62 23.89
N PRO A 14 17.92 -10.98 24.46
CA PRO A 14 17.86 -9.52 24.46
C PRO A 14 18.94 -8.96 25.37
N TYR A 15 19.62 -7.91 24.94
CA TYR A 15 20.57 -7.15 25.77
C TYR A 15 19.87 -6.71 27.05
N GLY A 16 20.29 -7.23 28.18
CA GLY A 16 19.80 -6.87 29.51
C GLY A 16 20.66 -5.79 30.10
N ASP A 17 19.98 -4.71 30.52
CA ASP A 17 20.57 -3.74 31.44
C ASP A 17 20.43 -4.31 32.87
N GLU A 18 21.48 -4.26 33.67
CA GLU A 18 21.50 -4.77 35.04
C GLU A 18 20.65 -3.87 35.96
N GLY A 19 19.52 -4.37 36.43
CA GLY A 19 18.68 -3.62 37.40
C GLY A 19 17.50 -4.45 37.89
N THR A 20 17.69 -5.23 38.93
CA THR A 20 16.75 -5.70 39.96
C THR A 20 15.24 -5.67 39.64
N GLY A 21 14.64 -6.84 39.46
CA GLY A 21 13.19 -7.02 39.50
C GLY A 21 12.74 -8.21 38.68
N GLY A 22 12.72 -9.42 39.28
CA GLY A 22 12.28 -10.64 38.61
C GLY A 22 10.82 -10.54 38.16
N ARG A 23 10.61 -10.44 36.84
CA ARG A 23 9.32 -10.80 36.23
C ARG A 23 9.41 -12.22 35.78
N ALA A 24 8.49 -13.04 36.28
CA ALA A 24 8.30 -14.42 35.81
C ALA A 24 7.90 -14.36 34.33
N TYR A 25 8.72 -14.96 33.47
CA TYR A 25 8.36 -15.17 32.08
C TYR A 25 7.45 -16.38 32.01
N GLU A 26 6.22 -16.21 31.49
CA GLU A 26 5.41 -17.36 31.11
C GLU A 26 6.14 -18.15 30.03
N LYS A 27 6.26 -19.44 30.28
CA LYS A 27 6.92 -20.37 29.37
C LYS A 27 5.98 -20.58 28.17
N VAL A 28 6.31 -20.01 27.00
CA VAL A 28 5.62 -20.30 25.76
C VAL A 28 5.74 -21.79 25.46
N THR A 29 4.64 -22.52 25.53
CA THR A 29 4.62 -23.99 25.52
C THR A 29 4.48 -24.62 24.14
N SER A 30 4.26 -23.82 23.08
CA SER A 30 4.30 -24.31 21.68
C SER A 30 4.77 -23.23 20.72
N ALA A 31 5.50 -23.64 19.67
CA ALA A 31 5.93 -22.75 18.59
C ALA A 31 4.76 -22.23 17.71
N SER A 32 3.55 -22.82 17.87
CA SER A 32 2.35 -22.43 17.14
C SER A 32 1.68 -21.15 17.64
N ASP A 33 2.06 -20.65 18.82
CA ASP A 33 1.42 -19.48 19.43
C ASP A 33 2.20 -18.18 19.24
N ILE A 34 3.35 -18.22 18.51
CA ILE A 34 4.14 -17.02 18.16
C ILE A 34 3.87 -16.68 16.71
N SER A 35 2.91 -15.78 16.47
CA SER A 35 2.82 -15.10 15.17
C SER A 35 4.05 -14.18 15.05
N LEU A 36 5.01 -14.56 14.22
CA LEU A 36 6.15 -13.71 13.92
C LEU A 36 5.65 -12.52 13.06
N MET A 37 6.15 -11.32 13.36
CA MET A 37 5.83 -10.13 12.55
C MET A 37 6.20 -10.30 11.07
N SER A 38 6.98 -11.32 10.73
CA SER A 38 7.42 -11.68 9.37
C SER A 38 6.56 -12.76 8.70
N ASP A 39 5.50 -13.28 9.36
CA ASP A 39 4.63 -14.29 8.75
C ASP A 39 3.97 -13.73 7.49
N GLY A 40 4.16 -14.41 6.36
CA GLY A 40 3.67 -13.98 5.06
C GLY A 40 4.39 -12.77 4.44
N ILE A 41 5.44 -12.22 5.08
CA ILE A 41 6.24 -11.13 4.55
C ILE A 41 7.45 -11.69 3.81
N CYS A 42 7.60 -11.33 2.53
CA CYS A 42 8.81 -11.61 1.80
C CYS A 42 9.97 -10.75 2.31
N VAL A 43 10.95 -11.38 2.97
CA VAL A 43 12.16 -10.70 3.43
C VAL A 43 13.14 -10.58 2.27
N LEU A 44 13.52 -9.34 1.95
CA LEU A 44 14.50 -9.04 0.90
C LEU A 44 15.89 -8.78 1.49
N SER A 45 16.92 -9.23 0.77
CA SER A 45 18.28 -8.71 0.93
C SER A 45 18.46 -7.47 0.05
N ASP A 46 19.57 -6.75 0.23
CA ASP A 46 19.98 -5.62 -0.61
C ASP A 46 20.35 -6.02 -2.05
N LYS A 47 20.46 -7.32 -2.33
CA LYS A 47 20.80 -7.86 -3.64
C LYS A 47 19.58 -7.92 -4.56
N ASN A 48 19.82 -7.63 -5.84
CA ASN A 48 18.80 -7.85 -6.88
C ASN A 48 18.53 -9.35 -7.05
N VAL A 49 17.25 -9.68 -7.27
CA VAL A 49 16.77 -11.06 -7.52
C VAL A 49 16.09 -11.09 -8.88
N ASN A 50 16.34 -12.12 -9.68
CA ASN A 50 15.59 -12.38 -10.90
C ASN A 50 15.40 -13.89 -11.08
N LYS A 51 14.22 -14.39 -10.74
CA LYS A 51 13.76 -15.77 -10.92
C LYS A 51 12.66 -15.86 -11.97
N LEU A 52 12.38 -14.78 -12.70
CA LEU A 52 11.45 -14.78 -13.84
C LEU A 52 12.01 -15.68 -14.96
N THR A 53 11.11 -16.30 -15.74
CA THR A 53 11.44 -17.38 -16.70
C THR A 53 12.50 -16.93 -17.71
N ASP A 54 12.26 -15.87 -18.46
CA ASP A 54 13.18 -15.37 -19.49
C ASP A 54 14.14 -14.29 -18.97
N LYS A 55 14.22 -14.15 -17.63
CA LYS A 55 15.05 -13.14 -16.95
C LYS A 55 14.96 -11.75 -17.57
N PRO A 56 13.74 -11.21 -17.77
CA PRO A 56 13.57 -9.92 -18.40
C PRO A 56 14.24 -8.80 -17.60
N SER A 57 14.55 -7.70 -18.28
CA SER A 57 15.02 -6.47 -17.65
C SER A 57 13.90 -5.44 -17.64
N PHE A 58 13.85 -4.63 -16.60
CA PHE A 58 12.85 -3.56 -16.45
C PHE A 58 13.51 -2.19 -16.50
N ASN A 59 12.91 -1.25 -17.25
CA ASN A 59 13.42 0.12 -17.37
C ASN A 59 13.07 0.99 -16.16
N ALA A 60 12.03 0.64 -15.41
CA ALA A 60 11.70 1.30 -14.15
C ALA A 60 12.87 1.26 -13.17
N LYS A 61 12.95 2.26 -12.30
CA LYS A 61 14.09 2.40 -11.38
C LYS A 61 14.07 1.38 -10.25
N SER A 62 12.87 0.98 -9.80
CA SER A 62 12.71 -0.02 -8.76
C SER A 62 11.53 -0.92 -9.11
N VAL A 63 11.70 -2.24 -8.95
CA VAL A 63 10.68 -3.26 -9.25
C VAL A 63 10.75 -4.36 -8.19
N ILE A 64 9.61 -4.80 -7.68
CA ILE A 64 9.44 -5.98 -6.85
C ILE A 64 8.35 -6.86 -7.45
N VAL A 65 8.57 -8.18 -7.46
CA VAL A 65 7.55 -9.20 -7.65
C VAL A 65 7.76 -10.24 -6.55
N ALA A 66 6.77 -10.42 -5.72
CA ALA A 66 6.83 -11.34 -4.58
C ALA A 66 5.55 -12.17 -4.49
N ASN A 67 5.66 -13.38 -3.98
CA ASN A 67 4.56 -14.17 -3.46
C ASN A 67 4.69 -14.30 -1.94
N GLU A 68 3.87 -15.12 -1.31
CA GLU A 68 3.88 -15.36 0.13
C GLU A 68 5.18 -16.01 0.64
N GLU A 69 5.93 -16.69 -0.24
CA GLU A 69 7.12 -17.45 0.12
C GLU A 69 8.43 -16.68 -0.10
N SER A 70 8.52 -15.92 -1.21
CA SER A 70 9.79 -15.31 -1.61
C SER A 70 9.64 -14.19 -2.64
N ALA A 71 10.73 -13.43 -2.78
CA ALA A 71 10.89 -12.57 -3.95
C ALA A 71 11.19 -13.38 -5.21
N ILE A 72 10.41 -13.11 -6.25
CA ILE A 72 10.61 -13.64 -7.60
C ILE A 72 11.49 -12.67 -8.40
N TYR A 73 11.25 -11.38 -8.24
CA TYR A 73 12.06 -10.32 -8.80
C TYR A 73 12.24 -9.18 -7.80
N ALA A 74 13.47 -8.68 -7.68
CA ALA A 74 13.77 -7.51 -6.87
C ALA A 74 14.87 -6.68 -7.55
N LYS A 75 14.60 -5.40 -7.77
CA LYS A 75 15.53 -4.43 -8.33
C LYS A 75 15.46 -3.14 -7.53
N ASN A 76 16.56 -2.73 -6.92
CA ASN A 76 16.68 -1.46 -6.20
C ASN A 76 15.57 -1.21 -5.16
N CYS A 77 15.07 -2.25 -4.48
CA CYS A 77 13.91 -2.16 -3.59
C CYS A 77 14.12 -1.25 -2.38
N PHE A 78 15.36 -1.01 -1.96
CA PHE A 78 15.73 -0.13 -0.84
C PHE A 78 16.16 1.28 -1.27
N LYS A 79 16.15 1.57 -2.57
CA LYS A 79 16.50 2.91 -3.07
C LYS A 79 15.41 3.92 -2.73
N LYS A 80 15.80 5.09 -2.20
CA LYS A 80 14.87 6.21 -1.96
C LYS A 80 14.27 6.70 -3.27
N MET A 81 12.93 6.83 -3.27
CA MET A 81 12.10 7.28 -4.39
C MET A 81 11.00 8.18 -3.88
N TYR A 82 10.40 8.96 -4.75
CA TYR A 82 9.17 9.69 -4.46
C TYR A 82 7.97 8.75 -4.65
N PRO A 83 7.07 8.64 -3.64
CA PRO A 83 5.95 7.70 -3.69
C PRO A 83 4.80 8.15 -4.59
N ALA A 84 4.69 9.44 -4.89
CA ALA A 84 3.48 10.03 -5.45
C ALA A 84 2.23 9.56 -4.66
N SER A 85 1.11 9.33 -5.33
CA SER A 85 -0.14 8.89 -4.68
C SER A 85 -0.12 7.50 -4.05
N LEU A 86 0.97 6.73 -4.10
CA LEU A 86 1.13 5.54 -3.26
C LEU A 86 1.10 5.92 -1.77
N THR A 87 1.44 7.16 -1.43
CA THR A 87 1.27 7.75 -0.09
C THR A 87 -0.12 7.50 0.50
N LYS A 88 -1.17 7.49 -0.34
CA LYS A 88 -2.56 7.30 0.11
C LYS A 88 -2.81 5.91 0.69
N MET A 89 -1.93 4.94 0.45
CA MET A 89 -1.96 3.66 1.17
C MET A 89 -1.61 3.88 2.65
N MET A 90 -0.55 4.64 2.94
CA MET A 90 -0.22 4.98 4.34
C MET A 90 -1.31 5.83 4.99
N THR A 91 -1.91 6.76 4.25
CA THR A 91 -3.10 7.52 4.70
C THR A 91 -4.24 6.57 5.06
N ALA A 92 -4.59 5.63 4.20
CA ALA A 92 -5.64 4.65 4.48
C ALA A 92 -5.28 3.76 5.68
N TYR A 93 -4.02 3.32 5.80
CA TYR A 93 -3.58 2.52 6.95
C TYR A 93 -3.78 3.25 8.28
N VAL A 94 -3.38 4.52 8.36
CA VAL A 94 -3.63 5.34 9.56
C VAL A 94 -5.13 5.49 9.83
N VAL A 95 -5.94 5.74 8.80
CA VAL A 95 -7.41 5.83 8.96
C VAL A 95 -7.96 4.53 9.53
N PHE A 96 -7.64 3.37 8.95
CA PHE A 96 -8.12 2.07 9.44
C PHE A 96 -7.65 1.73 10.86
N THR A 97 -6.49 2.24 11.29
CA THR A 97 -5.96 1.99 12.64
C THR A 97 -6.51 2.95 13.70
N LYS A 98 -6.94 4.15 13.32
CA LYS A 98 -7.38 5.20 14.25
C LYS A 98 -8.89 5.46 14.24
N GLU A 99 -9.60 5.02 13.22
CA GLU A 99 -11.03 5.23 13.05
C GLU A 99 -11.77 3.90 13.06
N SER A 100 -12.62 3.72 14.05
CA SER A 100 -13.43 2.49 14.17
C SER A 100 -14.78 2.56 13.45
N ASP A 101 -15.30 3.77 13.24
CA ASP A 101 -16.58 4.01 12.56
C ASP A 101 -16.37 4.64 11.18
N LEU A 102 -16.25 3.79 10.17
CA LEU A 102 -16.10 4.24 8.79
C LEU A 102 -17.36 4.92 8.22
N ASP A 103 -18.49 4.77 8.85
CA ASP A 103 -19.75 5.38 8.44
C ASP A 103 -20.02 6.71 9.17
N ARG A 104 -19.13 7.11 10.07
CA ARG A 104 -19.12 8.44 10.68
C ARG A 104 -19.08 9.52 9.61
N VAL A 105 -20.06 10.42 9.66
CA VAL A 105 -20.14 11.56 8.75
C VAL A 105 -19.18 12.65 9.14
N VAL A 106 -18.41 13.12 8.17
CA VAL A 106 -17.48 14.25 8.28
C VAL A 106 -18.06 15.43 7.52
N LYS A 107 -18.15 16.58 8.18
CA LYS A 107 -18.41 17.87 7.52
C LYS A 107 -17.08 18.42 7.03
N ILE A 108 -16.96 18.59 5.71
CA ILE A 108 -15.74 19.10 5.06
C ILE A 108 -15.50 20.54 5.47
N ASN A 109 -14.28 20.84 5.82
CA ASN A 109 -13.80 22.18 6.12
C ASN A 109 -12.91 22.64 4.93
N GLY A 110 -13.04 23.88 4.51
CA GLY A 110 -12.37 24.43 3.33
C GLY A 110 -10.85 24.31 3.37
N GLU A 111 -10.23 24.40 4.54
CA GLU A 111 -8.78 24.17 4.68
C GLU A 111 -8.39 22.71 4.43
N ALA A 112 -9.27 21.76 4.80
CA ALA A 112 -9.05 20.33 4.59
C ALA A 112 -9.01 19.93 3.10
N ILE A 113 -9.52 20.75 2.21
CA ILE A 113 -9.61 20.49 0.77
C ILE A 113 -8.77 21.41 -0.10
N LYS A 114 -8.00 22.29 0.53
CA LYS A 114 -7.14 23.24 -0.17
C LYS A 114 -5.95 22.50 -0.80
N ILE A 115 -6.05 22.29 -2.12
CA ILE A 115 -5.03 21.67 -2.95
C ILE A 115 -4.56 22.71 -3.96
N THR A 116 -3.30 23.08 -3.88
CA THR A 116 -2.69 24.17 -4.67
C THR A 116 -2.26 23.71 -6.05
N GLU A 117 -1.93 22.45 -6.22
CA GLU A 117 -1.47 21.89 -7.49
C GLU A 117 -2.62 21.78 -8.50
N PRO A 118 -2.53 22.50 -9.64
CA PRO A 118 -3.65 22.63 -10.58
C PRO A 118 -4.04 21.29 -11.23
N TYR A 119 -3.08 20.40 -11.49
CA TYR A 119 -3.31 19.11 -12.14
C TYR A 119 -3.56 17.96 -11.16
N ALA A 120 -3.57 18.23 -9.85
CA ALA A 120 -3.85 17.22 -8.84
C ALA A 120 -5.28 16.67 -9.01
N LYS A 121 -5.42 15.33 -8.98
CA LYS A 121 -6.74 14.70 -9.00
C LYS A 121 -7.54 15.07 -7.77
N LYS A 122 -8.79 15.49 -7.96
CA LYS A 122 -9.72 15.93 -6.90
C LYS A 122 -11.12 15.41 -7.18
N MET A 123 -11.87 15.12 -6.14
CA MET A 123 -13.32 14.97 -6.20
C MET A 123 -14.05 16.32 -6.42
N ARG A 124 -13.34 17.42 -6.15
CA ARG A 124 -13.87 18.79 -6.09
C ARG A 124 -14.84 18.97 -4.94
N LEU A 125 -14.47 18.44 -3.77
CA LEU A 125 -15.21 18.68 -2.53
C LEU A 125 -15.24 20.18 -2.22
N MET A 126 -16.33 20.60 -1.60
CA MET A 126 -16.55 21.98 -1.20
C MET A 126 -16.69 22.08 0.33
N ASP A 127 -16.44 23.29 0.85
CA ASP A 127 -16.68 23.57 2.27
C ASP A 127 -18.14 23.29 2.63
N GLY A 128 -18.33 22.57 3.74
CA GLY A 128 -19.66 22.18 4.23
C GLY A 128 -20.23 20.88 3.63
N ASP A 129 -19.58 20.25 2.64
CA ASP A 129 -19.98 18.93 2.13
C ASP A 129 -19.92 17.90 3.27
N GLN A 130 -20.83 16.92 3.26
CA GLN A 130 -20.96 15.91 4.31
C GLN A 130 -20.80 14.51 3.70
N LEU A 131 -19.65 13.89 3.99
CA LEU A 131 -19.30 12.55 3.51
C LEU A 131 -18.94 11.63 4.68
N THR A 132 -19.13 10.33 4.50
CA THR A 132 -18.59 9.36 5.47
C THR A 132 -17.10 9.16 5.27
N ILE A 133 -16.40 8.69 6.32
CA ILE A 133 -14.99 8.24 6.23
C ILE A 133 -14.84 7.21 5.11
N ARG A 134 -15.75 6.25 5.01
CA ARG A 134 -15.81 5.23 3.95
C ARG A 134 -15.84 5.86 2.55
N GLN A 135 -16.68 6.87 2.34
CA GLN A 135 -16.79 7.57 1.06
C GLN A 135 -15.50 8.31 0.69
N LEU A 136 -14.88 8.97 1.68
CA LEU A 136 -13.59 9.63 1.49
C LEU A 136 -12.46 8.63 1.20
N LEU A 137 -12.42 7.46 1.87
CA LEU A 137 -11.47 6.37 1.57
C LEU A 137 -11.64 5.87 0.14
N ASN A 138 -12.88 5.62 -0.30
CA ASN A 138 -13.17 5.21 -1.67
C ASN A 138 -12.68 6.26 -2.69
N ALA A 139 -12.96 7.53 -2.46
CA ALA A 139 -12.49 8.61 -3.34
C ALA A 139 -10.95 8.70 -3.37
N ALA A 140 -10.29 8.60 -2.21
CA ALA A 140 -8.82 8.67 -2.11
C ALA A 140 -8.12 7.47 -2.75
N LEU A 141 -8.65 6.26 -2.61
CA LEU A 141 -8.02 5.03 -3.09
C LEU A 141 -8.40 4.70 -4.54
N VAL A 142 -9.67 4.81 -4.92
CA VAL A 142 -10.16 4.45 -6.26
C VAL A 142 -9.70 5.48 -7.30
N THR A 143 -10.08 6.75 -7.15
CA THR A 143 -9.72 7.78 -8.14
C THR A 143 -8.50 8.60 -7.76
N SER A 144 -7.89 8.33 -6.62
CA SER A 144 -6.70 9.05 -6.15
C SER A 144 -6.96 10.52 -5.78
N ALA A 145 -8.18 10.85 -5.30
CA ALA A 145 -8.58 12.21 -4.96
C ALA A 145 -7.73 12.78 -3.79
N ASN A 146 -7.05 13.90 -4.04
CA ASN A 146 -6.16 14.53 -3.05
C ASN A 146 -6.95 15.28 -1.98
N ASP A 147 -8.03 15.96 -2.34
CA ASP A 147 -8.97 16.60 -1.41
C ASP A 147 -9.59 15.60 -0.44
N ALA A 148 -9.99 14.42 -0.91
CA ALA A 148 -10.49 13.36 -0.04
C ALA A 148 -9.42 12.83 0.93
N ALA A 149 -8.17 12.64 0.47
CA ALA A 149 -7.08 12.19 1.32
C ALA A 149 -6.75 13.22 2.43
N LYS A 150 -6.73 14.51 2.07
CA LYS A 150 -6.51 15.58 3.04
C LYS A 150 -7.68 15.73 4.02
N ALA A 151 -8.93 15.61 3.53
CA ALA A 151 -10.12 15.61 4.37
C ALA A 151 -10.09 14.45 5.39
N LEU A 152 -9.65 13.23 5.00
CA LEU A 152 -9.44 12.12 5.91
C LEU A 152 -8.43 12.46 7.01
N ALA A 153 -7.29 13.04 6.63
CA ALA A 153 -6.24 13.41 7.57
C ALA A 153 -6.77 14.39 8.64
N VAL A 154 -7.49 15.43 8.20
CA VAL A 154 -8.10 16.41 9.12
C VAL A 154 -9.20 15.78 9.97
N ALA A 155 -10.04 14.92 9.39
CA ALA A 155 -11.14 14.26 10.09
C ALA A 155 -10.68 13.32 11.22
N VAL A 156 -9.54 12.64 11.04
CA VAL A 156 -9.02 11.66 11.99
C VAL A 156 -8.14 12.29 13.07
N SER A 157 -7.40 13.35 12.75
CA SER A 157 -6.41 13.92 13.70
C SER A 157 -6.57 15.41 13.99
N GLY A 158 -7.55 16.07 13.37
CA GLY A 158 -7.84 17.51 13.53
C GLY A 158 -6.97 18.41 12.65
N SER A 159 -5.83 17.96 12.13
CA SER A 159 -5.04 18.68 11.14
C SER A 159 -4.15 17.72 10.32
N GLU A 160 -3.74 18.13 9.11
CA GLU A 160 -2.83 17.33 8.28
C GLU A 160 -1.45 17.15 8.93
N GLU A 161 -0.94 18.17 9.64
CA GLU A 161 0.35 18.11 10.34
C GLU A 161 0.34 17.03 11.43
N LYS A 162 -0.72 16.96 12.26
CA LYS A 162 -0.87 15.89 13.26
C LYS A 162 -1.01 14.53 12.62
N PHE A 163 -1.73 14.45 11.49
CA PHE A 163 -1.89 13.20 10.75
C PHE A 163 -0.56 12.68 10.18
N VAL A 164 0.28 13.55 9.67
CA VAL A 164 1.62 13.24 9.18
C VAL A 164 2.50 12.64 10.28
N LEU A 165 2.39 13.13 11.51
CA LEU A 165 3.10 12.52 12.64
C LEU A 165 2.63 11.07 12.85
N LEU A 166 1.32 10.81 12.80
CA LEU A 166 0.77 9.45 12.88
C LEU A 166 1.23 8.59 11.72
N MET A 167 1.27 9.11 10.49
CA MET A 167 1.78 8.35 9.32
C MET A 167 3.21 7.86 9.56
N ASN A 168 4.10 8.74 10.03
CA ASN A 168 5.50 8.37 10.27
C ASN A 168 5.67 7.46 11.50
N GLU A 169 4.82 7.57 12.51
CA GLU A 169 4.78 6.67 13.67
C GLU A 169 4.34 5.26 13.26
N GLU A 170 3.21 5.15 12.57
CA GLU A 170 2.67 3.86 12.11
C GLU A 170 3.59 3.20 11.08
N ALA A 171 4.23 3.98 10.18
CA ALA A 171 5.22 3.45 9.25
C ALA A 171 6.37 2.74 9.98
N LYS A 172 6.89 3.33 11.06
CA LYS A 172 7.94 2.69 11.89
C LYS A 172 7.44 1.41 12.55
N LYS A 173 6.20 1.37 13.06
CA LYS A 173 5.61 0.18 13.70
C LYS A 173 5.52 -1.02 12.77
N ILE A 174 5.23 -0.78 11.48
CA ILE A 174 5.16 -1.84 10.46
C ILE A 174 6.50 -2.13 9.79
N GLY A 175 7.60 -1.52 10.25
CA GLY A 175 8.95 -1.75 9.71
C GLY A 175 9.30 -0.93 8.46
N ALA A 176 8.44 -0.01 8.01
CA ALA A 176 8.69 0.89 6.87
C ALA A 176 9.57 2.09 7.29
N THR A 177 10.79 1.78 7.71
CA THR A 177 11.70 2.73 8.40
C THR A 177 12.51 3.63 7.46
N HIS A 178 12.49 3.35 6.16
CA HIS A 178 13.20 4.13 5.14
C HIS A 178 12.26 5.09 4.40
N SER A 179 11.08 5.36 4.97
CA SER A 179 10.09 6.28 4.45
C SER A 179 9.96 7.53 5.33
N ARG A 180 9.62 8.64 4.70
CA ARG A 180 9.23 9.87 5.37
C ARG A 180 8.05 10.48 4.64
N PHE A 181 6.95 10.63 5.35
CA PHE A 181 5.74 11.30 4.88
C PHE A 181 5.71 12.74 5.39
N VAL A 182 5.33 13.69 4.54
CA VAL A 182 5.19 15.10 4.89
C VAL A 182 3.80 15.67 4.52
N ASN A 183 3.00 14.90 3.79
CA ASN A 183 1.59 15.18 3.53
C ASN A 183 0.81 13.86 3.37
N SER A 184 -0.51 13.94 3.38
CA SER A 184 -1.43 12.79 3.26
C SER A 184 -1.72 12.37 1.82
N THR A 185 -1.28 13.14 0.85
CA THR A 185 -1.69 13.01 -0.56
C THR A 185 -0.65 12.36 -1.46
N GLY A 186 0.63 12.58 -1.17
CA GLY A 186 1.77 12.24 -2.02
C GLY A 186 2.05 13.27 -3.11
N LEU A 187 1.53 14.48 -2.97
CA LEU A 187 1.99 15.61 -3.75
C LEU A 187 3.46 15.85 -3.48
N HIS A 188 4.17 16.34 -4.51
CA HIS A 188 5.62 16.40 -4.43
C HIS A 188 6.14 17.31 -3.32
N ASP A 189 7.13 16.80 -2.60
CA ASP A 189 7.98 17.51 -1.66
C ASP A 189 9.32 16.77 -1.60
N ASN A 190 10.44 17.50 -1.60
CA ASN A 190 11.77 16.90 -1.58
C ASN A 190 12.04 16.06 -0.31
N ALA A 191 11.33 16.35 0.78
CA ALA A 191 11.42 15.60 2.03
C ALA A 191 10.44 14.41 2.11
N HIS A 192 9.57 14.22 1.09
CA HIS A 192 8.58 13.16 1.01
C HIS A 192 9.13 11.99 0.19
N TYR A 193 9.60 10.96 0.84
CA TYR A 193 10.24 9.82 0.17
C TYR A 193 9.85 8.48 0.79
N THR A 194 10.07 7.43 0.03
CA THR A 194 9.87 6.04 0.42
C THR A 194 10.90 5.13 -0.25
N THR A 195 10.85 3.83 0.07
CA THR A 195 11.47 2.77 -0.73
C THR A 195 10.37 1.84 -1.26
N LEU A 196 10.65 1.08 -2.31
CA LEU A 196 9.67 0.11 -2.81
C LEU A 196 9.39 -0.99 -1.78
N TYR A 197 10.39 -1.36 -1.00
CA TYR A 197 10.21 -2.35 0.06
C TYR A 197 9.31 -1.83 1.19
N ASP A 198 9.47 -0.56 1.60
CA ASP A 198 8.58 0.04 2.59
C ASP A 198 7.12 0.11 2.08
N GLN A 199 6.92 0.46 0.81
CA GLN A 199 5.59 0.45 0.20
C GLN A 199 5.00 -0.96 0.14
N TYR A 200 5.82 -1.98 -0.12
CA TYR A 200 5.42 -3.38 -0.05
C TYR A 200 4.95 -3.76 1.37
N LEU A 201 5.68 -3.37 2.42
CA LEU A 201 5.29 -3.64 3.81
C LEU A 201 3.96 -2.96 4.17
N ILE A 202 3.78 -1.69 3.78
CA ILE A 202 2.53 -0.95 3.99
C ILE A 202 1.37 -1.65 3.28
N PHE A 203 1.57 -2.04 2.02
CA PHE A 203 0.53 -2.68 1.22
C PHE A 203 0.18 -4.07 1.75
N HIS A 204 1.18 -4.84 2.16
CA HIS A 204 0.99 -6.15 2.78
C HIS A 204 0.10 -6.04 4.03
N LYS A 205 0.38 -5.09 4.92
CA LYS A 205 -0.46 -4.84 6.09
C LYS A 205 -1.88 -4.38 5.75
N LEU A 206 -2.04 -3.63 4.70
CA LEU A 206 -3.36 -3.22 4.21
C LEU A 206 -4.16 -4.38 3.62
N LEU A 207 -3.52 -5.35 2.98
CA LEU A 207 -4.20 -6.54 2.44
C LEU A 207 -4.79 -7.44 3.54
N GLU A 208 -4.35 -7.31 4.79
CA GLU A 208 -4.96 -7.96 5.96
C GLU A 208 -6.32 -7.32 6.35
N ILE A 209 -6.66 -6.15 5.81
CA ILE A 209 -7.88 -5.40 6.11
C ILE A 209 -8.94 -5.63 5.02
N PRO A 210 -10.01 -6.40 5.28
CA PRO A 210 -10.99 -6.76 4.25
C PRO A 210 -11.64 -5.55 3.56
N GLU A 211 -11.90 -4.47 4.31
CA GLU A 211 -12.49 -3.26 3.75
C GLU A 211 -11.54 -2.54 2.79
N PHE A 212 -10.24 -2.54 3.06
CA PHE A 212 -9.24 -2.03 2.11
C PHE A 212 -9.25 -2.83 0.81
N VAL A 213 -9.22 -4.16 0.90
CA VAL A 213 -9.27 -5.04 -0.27
C VAL A 213 -10.52 -4.79 -1.10
N LYS A 214 -11.68 -4.66 -0.43
CA LYS A 214 -12.96 -4.32 -1.09
C LYS A 214 -12.88 -2.99 -1.84
N ILE A 215 -12.26 -1.96 -1.26
CA ILE A 215 -12.12 -0.65 -1.89
C ILE A 215 -11.20 -0.71 -3.10
N ILE A 216 -10.02 -1.31 -2.98
CA ILE A 216 -9.03 -1.33 -4.06
C ILE A 216 -9.39 -2.28 -5.22
N ASN A 217 -10.34 -3.19 -5.02
CA ASN A 217 -10.85 -4.10 -6.06
C ASN A 217 -11.86 -3.44 -7.00
N GLN A 218 -12.32 -2.22 -6.71
CA GLN A 218 -13.37 -1.56 -7.48
C GLN A 218 -12.85 -0.92 -8.78
N GLY A 219 -13.51 -1.16 -9.88
CA GLY A 219 -13.29 -0.44 -11.14
C GLY A 219 -13.88 0.97 -11.12
N SER A 220 -14.95 1.17 -10.35
CA SER A 220 -15.56 2.48 -10.09
C SER A 220 -16.37 2.44 -8.81
N TYR A 221 -16.62 3.61 -8.24
CA TYR A 221 -17.45 3.78 -7.05
C TYR A 221 -18.37 5.01 -7.20
N THR A 222 -19.63 4.87 -6.81
CA THR A 222 -20.58 5.98 -6.80
C THR A 222 -20.63 6.58 -5.40
N VAL A 223 -20.18 7.82 -5.26
CA VAL A 223 -20.23 8.58 -4.01
C VAL A 223 -21.55 9.34 -3.97
N GLU A 224 -22.38 9.08 -2.98
CA GLU A 224 -23.60 9.84 -2.72
C GLU A 224 -23.46 10.57 -1.38
N TYR A 225 -23.52 11.89 -1.39
CA TYR A 225 -23.32 12.71 -0.20
C TYR A 225 -24.24 13.93 -0.18
N LYS A 226 -24.28 14.65 0.91
CA LYS A 226 -25.01 15.93 1.02
C LYS A 226 -24.05 17.09 0.87
N ASN A 227 -24.38 18.05 0.01
CA ASN A 227 -23.61 19.30 -0.04
C ASN A 227 -23.89 20.24 1.15
N ALA A 228 -23.21 21.37 1.22
CA ALA A 228 -23.38 22.37 2.28
C ALA A 228 -24.84 22.86 2.46
N LEU A 229 -25.65 22.81 1.40
CA LEU A 229 -27.06 23.19 1.42
C LEU A 229 -28.01 22.03 1.80
N GLY A 230 -27.46 20.83 2.08
CA GLY A 230 -28.23 19.63 2.39
C GLY A 230 -28.76 18.88 1.18
N ASN A 231 -28.47 19.33 -0.04
CA ASN A 231 -28.88 18.66 -1.26
C ASN A 231 -28.06 17.40 -1.51
N LYS A 232 -28.71 16.34 -2.02
CA LYS A 232 -28.03 15.12 -2.43
C LYS A 232 -27.17 15.39 -3.66
N VAL A 233 -25.91 14.99 -3.60
CA VAL A 233 -24.96 14.99 -4.72
C VAL A 233 -24.54 13.56 -5.01
N THR A 234 -24.51 13.18 -6.28
CA THR A 234 -24.05 11.87 -6.74
C THR A 234 -22.89 12.07 -7.72
N THR A 235 -21.75 11.46 -7.43
CA THR A 235 -20.55 11.52 -8.27
C THR A 235 -19.98 10.13 -8.46
N LYS A 236 -19.70 9.74 -9.70
CA LYS A 236 -19.01 8.48 -10.00
C LYS A 236 -17.51 8.73 -10.11
N VAL A 237 -16.72 8.00 -9.35
CA VAL A 237 -15.26 7.98 -9.43
C VAL A 237 -14.80 6.68 -10.07
N THR A 238 -13.78 6.73 -10.92
CA THR A 238 -13.24 5.58 -11.67
C THR A 238 -11.83 5.26 -11.19
N SER A 239 -11.51 3.98 -11.16
CA SER A 239 -10.19 3.49 -10.75
C SER A 239 -9.07 4.07 -11.63
N THR A 240 -7.95 4.37 -11.00
CA THR A 240 -6.72 4.73 -11.71
C THR A 240 -5.94 3.51 -12.17
N ASN A 241 -6.28 2.32 -11.69
CA ASN A 241 -5.74 1.07 -12.18
C ASN A 241 -6.45 0.69 -13.49
N GLN A 242 -5.71 0.66 -14.60
CA GLN A 242 -6.28 0.46 -15.94
C GLN A 242 -6.91 -0.92 -16.12
N TYR A 243 -6.42 -1.97 -15.44
CA TYR A 243 -7.05 -3.29 -15.44
C TYR A 243 -8.44 -3.25 -14.80
N LEU A 244 -8.56 -2.63 -13.62
CA LEU A 244 -9.83 -2.52 -12.91
C LEU A 244 -10.79 -1.53 -13.58
N ALA A 245 -10.27 -0.48 -14.21
CA ALA A 245 -11.07 0.46 -14.98
C ALA A 245 -11.59 -0.13 -16.31
N GLY A 246 -11.17 -1.35 -16.67
CA GLY A 246 -11.54 -2.00 -17.94
C GLY A 246 -10.87 -1.39 -19.18
N LEU A 247 -9.80 -0.61 -18.98
CA LEU A 247 -9.03 0.01 -20.07
C LEU A 247 -7.98 -0.95 -20.65
N LEU A 248 -7.53 -1.91 -19.86
CA LEU A 248 -6.63 -2.99 -20.27
C LEU A 248 -7.21 -4.32 -19.85
N ARG A 249 -7.02 -5.33 -20.71
CA ARG A 249 -7.37 -6.72 -20.39
C ARG A 249 -6.33 -7.30 -19.44
N VAL A 250 -6.78 -7.95 -18.38
CA VAL A 250 -5.92 -8.77 -17.53
C VAL A 250 -5.50 -9.98 -18.34
N PRO A 251 -4.21 -10.37 -18.39
CA PRO A 251 -3.76 -11.56 -19.09
C PRO A 251 -4.47 -12.83 -18.58
N ASP A 252 -4.69 -13.79 -19.49
CA ASP A 252 -5.36 -15.05 -19.16
C ASP A 252 -4.59 -15.80 -18.06
N GLY A 253 -5.30 -16.44 -17.18
CA GLY A 253 -4.72 -17.14 -16.02
C GLY A 253 -4.44 -16.26 -14.80
N TYR A 254 -4.80 -14.96 -14.83
CA TYR A 254 -4.61 -14.04 -13.71
C TYR A 254 -5.89 -13.28 -13.38
N THR A 255 -6.02 -12.91 -12.12
CA THR A 255 -7.09 -12.04 -11.61
C THR A 255 -6.46 -10.92 -10.80
N VAL A 256 -6.73 -9.67 -11.16
CA VAL A 256 -6.26 -8.51 -10.39
C VAL A 256 -7.15 -8.34 -9.16
N ILE A 257 -6.55 -8.41 -8.00
CA ILE A 257 -7.23 -8.17 -6.71
C ILE A 257 -7.40 -6.68 -6.47
N GLY A 258 -6.38 -5.90 -6.75
CA GLY A 258 -6.44 -4.46 -6.60
C GLY A 258 -5.07 -3.83 -6.38
N GLY A 259 -5.06 -2.52 -6.24
CA GLY A 259 -3.82 -1.80 -6.01
C GLY A 259 -3.97 -0.29 -6.07
N LYS A 260 -2.84 0.39 -5.98
CA LYS A 260 -2.77 1.84 -6.04
C LYS A 260 -1.74 2.30 -7.06
N THR A 261 -2.10 3.28 -7.88
CA THR A 261 -1.19 3.97 -8.79
C THR A 261 -0.76 5.31 -8.20
N GLY A 262 0.37 5.83 -8.67
CA GLY A 262 0.85 7.17 -8.35
C GLY A 262 1.60 7.77 -9.53
N THR A 263 1.47 9.06 -9.74
CA THR A 263 2.22 9.79 -10.77
C THR A 263 2.45 11.24 -10.33
N THR A 264 3.68 11.68 -10.40
CA THR A 264 4.12 13.08 -10.47
C THR A 264 5.29 13.15 -11.45
N ASP A 265 5.69 14.34 -11.86
CA ASP A 265 6.83 14.50 -12.77
C ASP A 265 8.12 13.94 -12.15
N GLU A 266 8.31 14.13 -10.85
CA GLU A 266 9.50 13.67 -10.12
C GLU A 266 9.44 12.17 -9.81
N ALA A 267 8.26 11.63 -9.51
CA ALA A 267 8.10 10.21 -9.19
C ALA A 267 8.03 9.32 -10.45
N GLY A 268 7.70 9.90 -11.62
CA GLY A 268 7.30 9.11 -12.79
C GLY A 268 6.02 8.33 -12.50
N SER A 269 5.76 7.28 -13.29
CA SER A 269 4.62 6.39 -13.07
C SER A 269 4.98 5.27 -12.11
N CYS A 270 4.09 5.07 -11.11
CA CYS A 270 4.24 4.12 -10.02
C CYS A 270 2.98 3.27 -9.86
N ILE A 271 3.15 2.02 -9.45
CA ILE A 271 2.05 1.13 -9.05
C ILE A 271 2.49 0.18 -7.95
N LEU A 272 1.57 -0.17 -7.08
CA LEU A 272 1.64 -1.36 -6.23
C LEU A 272 0.31 -2.09 -6.33
N MET A 273 0.35 -3.39 -6.66
CA MET A 273 -0.83 -4.16 -7.03
C MET A 273 -0.69 -5.61 -6.55
N SER A 274 -1.81 -6.16 -6.08
CA SER A 274 -1.95 -7.60 -5.82
C SER A 274 -2.78 -8.25 -6.93
N PHE A 275 -2.40 -9.46 -7.29
CA PHE A 275 -3.11 -10.31 -8.23
C PHE A 275 -2.95 -11.79 -7.87
N LYS A 276 -3.82 -12.62 -8.41
CA LYS A 276 -3.88 -14.05 -8.18
C LYS A 276 -3.73 -14.81 -9.49
N SER A 277 -2.98 -15.90 -9.48
CA SER A 277 -2.92 -16.81 -10.63
C SER A 277 -4.08 -17.83 -10.60
N SER A 278 -4.33 -18.50 -11.73
CA SER A 278 -5.29 -19.61 -11.82
C SER A 278 -4.95 -20.81 -10.92
N ALA A 279 -3.69 -20.92 -10.48
CA ALA A 279 -3.25 -21.89 -9.47
C ALA A 279 -3.47 -21.42 -8.03
N ASP A 280 -4.30 -20.42 -7.80
CA ASP A 280 -4.68 -19.86 -6.49
C ASP A 280 -3.52 -19.21 -5.71
N LYS A 281 -2.40 -18.86 -6.39
CA LYS A 281 -1.26 -18.20 -5.76
C LYS A 281 -1.41 -16.68 -5.80
N ASN A 282 -1.17 -16.04 -4.66
CA ASN A 282 -1.18 -14.59 -4.52
C ASN A 282 0.19 -14.00 -4.85
N TYR A 283 0.17 -12.86 -5.53
CA TYR A 283 1.37 -12.11 -5.89
C TYR A 283 1.17 -10.63 -5.57
N ILE A 284 2.26 -9.98 -5.20
CA ILE A 284 2.37 -8.53 -5.12
C ILE A 284 3.41 -8.08 -6.13
N VAL A 285 3.05 -7.12 -6.98
CA VAL A 285 3.96 -6.43 -7.89
C VAL A 285 4.02 -4.96 -7.55
N GLY A 286 5.23 -4.43 -7.47
CA GLY A 286 5.48 -3.00 -7.29
C GLY A 286 6.45 -2.48 -8.32
N ILE A 287 6.15 -1.33 -8.90
CA ILE A 287 7.00 -0.61 -9.85
C ILE A 287 7.04 0.86 -9.45
N LEU A 288 8.25 1.41 -9.25
CA LEU A 288 8.47 2.83 -9.03
C LEU A 288 9.32 3.43 -10.14
N LYS A 289 8.94 4.64 -10.53
CA LYS A 289 9.62 5.47 -11.52
C LYS A 289 9.78 4.77 -12.87
N ALA A 290 8.69 4.28 -13.43
CA ALA A 290 8.55 4.06 -14.86
C ALA A 290 8.44 5.42 -15.57
N SER A 291 8.87 5.48 -16.85
CA SER A 291 8.87 6.75 -17.62
C SER A 291 7.48 7.39 -17.74
N ASP A 292 6.48 6.55 -17.94
CA ASP A 292 5.09 6.93 -18.18
C ASP A 292 4.14 5.76 -17.91
N SER A 293 2.84 6.00 -18.04
CA SER A 293 1.82 4.99 -17.80
C SER A 293 1.86 3.83 -18.79
N LEU A 294 2.14 4.09 -20.07
CA LEU A 294 2.22 3.04 -21.08
C LEU A 294 3.37 2.08 -20.77
N ASN A 295 4.54 2.63 -20.48
CA ASN A 295 5.72 1.85 -20.10
C ASN A 295 5.48 1.08 -18.77
N LEU A 296 4.76 1.68 -17.81
CA LEU A 296 4.40 1.01 -16.56
C LEU A 296 3.61 -0.27 -16.83
N TYR A 297 2.54 -0.18 -17.64
CA TYR A 297 1.69 -1.34 -17.93
C TYR A 297 2.35 -2.34 -18.89
N ALA A 298 3.22 -1.91 -19.79
CA ALA A 298 4.05 -2.81 -20.58
C ALA A 298 4.96 -3.68 -19.69
N GLN A 299 5.59 -3.07 -18.68
CA GLN A 299 6.40 -3.82 -17.71
C GLN A 299 5.56 -4.76 -16.84
N LEU A 300 4.32 -4.41 -16.48
CA LEU A 300 3.39 -5.34 -15.83
C LEU A 300 3.04 -6.53 -16.73
N GLY A 301 2.81 -6.31 -18.03
CA GLY A 301 2.63 -7.37 -19.01
C GLY A 301 3.81 -8.34 -19.00
N THR A 302 5.04 -7.81 -19.06
CA THR A 302 6.27 -8.61 -18.96
C THR A 302 6.34 -9.42 -17.65
N VAL A 303 5.85 -8.89 -16.53
CA VAL A 303 5.78 -9.67 -15.28
C VAL A 303 4.85 -10.86 -15.45
N PHE A 304 3.61 -10.68 -15.95
CA PHE A 304 2.64 -11.76 -16.11
C PHE A 304 3.15 -12.85 -17.07
N GLU A 305 3.79 -12.47 -18.17
CA GLU A 305 4.32 -13.38 -19.18
C GLU A 305 5.47 -14.24 -18.65
N ASN A 306 6.22 -13.74 -17.66
CA ASN A 306 7.45 -14.36 -17.19
C ASN A 306 7.37 -14.90 -15.76
N LEU A 307 6.18 -14.90 -15.13
CA LEU A 307 6.02 -15.57 -13.84
C LEU A 307 6.31 -17.08 -14.00
N PRO A 308 7.07 -17.68 -13.07
CA PRO A 308 7.31 -19.11 -13.12
C PRO A 308 5.97 -19.85 -13.10
N GLN A 309 5.65 -20.51 -14.19
CA GLN A 309 4.56 -21.45 -14.20
C GLN A 309 5.01 -22.60 -13.31
N ASN A 310 4.29 -22.87 -12.22
CA ASN A 310 4.59 -24.07 -11.48
C ASN A 310 4.44 -25.24 -12.44
N ALA A 311 5.55 -25.90 -12.73
CA ALA A 311 5.48 -27.26 -13.23
C ALA A 311 4.59 -28.02 -12.23
N SER A 312 3.40 -28.41 -12.69
CA SER A 312 2.56 -29.36 -11.98
C SER A 312 3.42 -30.61 -11.83
N ASN A 313 3.96 -30.81 -10.61
CA ASN A 313 4.50 -32.13 -10.26
C ASN A 313 3.34 -33.03 -9.90
#